data_04aac0b9c45564504a0ac8e9ce2d8e93
#
_entry.id   04aac0b9c45564504a0ac8e9ce2d8e93
#
_cell.length_a   1.000
_cell.length_b   1.000
_cell.length_c   1.000
_cell.angle_alpha   90.00
_cell.angle_beta   90.00
_cell.angle_gamma   90.00
#
_symmetry.space_group_name_H-M   'P 1'
#
loop_
_entity.id
_entity.type
_entity.pdbx_description
1 polymer ?
#
loop_
_entity_poly.entity_id
_entity_poly.type
_entity_poly.pdbx_seq_one_letter_code
_entity_poly.pdbx_strand_id
1 'polypeptide(L)'
;IDKIVYYPTEDGATELKCFRAGELDVTHDVPSDQVQWIEKNLAADFHNTPYLGTYYYSLNTKSGPFAGNVKLRHALALAIDREILTGKVTRAGEVPAYSWVPPGVSGYAQQRPAWSKIDQKSRNARARKFYFEAGYSKKKPLEVEILYNTSDNHKKIAVAVSAMWKKTLGVRTTLMNQEWKVYLTSR
;
A
#
# COMPACT_ATOMS: atom_id res chain seq x y z
N ILE A 1 27.30 -9.09 19.41
CA ILE A 1 27.16 -9.73 18.07
C ILE A 1 28.47 -9.55 17.34
N ASP A 2 29.15 -10.65 17.02
CA ASP A 2 30.47 -10.62 16.39
C ASP A 2 30.39 -10.71 14.85
N LYS A 3 29.31 -11.29 14.33
CA LYS A 3 29.09 -11.47 12.90
C LYS A 3 27.60 -11.46 12.56
N ILE A 4 27.23 -10.79 11.46
CA ILE A 4 25.90 -10.87 10.83
C ILE A 4 26.08 -11.41 9.42
N VAL A 5 25.27 -12.40 9.03
CA VAL A 5 25.25 -12.99 7.69
C VAL A 5 23.87 -12.77 7.09
N TYR A 6 23.83 -12.17 5.91
CA TYR A 6 22.60 -11.92 5.17
C TYR A 6 22.42 -12.97 4.08
N TYR A 7 21.26 -13.61 4.05
CA TYR A 7 20.83 -14.52 3.00
C TYR A 7 19.76 -13.82 2.15
N PRO A 8 20.10 -13.33 0.96
CA PRO A 8 19.12 -12.64 0.11
C PRO A 8 18.06 -13.62 -0.37
N THR A 9 16.85 -13.50 0.15
CA THR A 9 15.69 -14.34 -0.17
C THR A 9 14.56 -13.44 -0.67
N GLU A 10 14.06 -13.69 -1.89
CA GLU A 10 12.98 -12.88 -2.47
C GLU A 10 11.58 -13.31 -2.01
N ASP A 11 11.44 -14.59 -1.61
CA ASP A 11 10.18 -15.20 -1.21
C ASP A 11 10.06 -15.29 0.32
N GLY A 12 9.16 -14.49 0.90
CA GLY A 12 8.95 -14.44 2.36
C GLY A 12 8.45 -15.76 2.97
N ALA A 13 7.74 -16.61 2.19
CA ALA A 13 7.31 -17.91 2.70
C ALA A 13 8.50 -18.89 2.79
N THR A 14 9.45 -18.79 1.89
CA THR A 14 10.73 -19.54 1.96
C THR A 14 11.56 -19.05 3.14
N GLU A 15 11.68 -17.73 3.33
CA GLU A 15 12.38 -17.14 4.47
C GLU A 15 11.81 -17.65 5.81
N LEU A 16 10.48 -17.66 5.96
CA LEU A 16 9.81 -18.20 7.14
C LEU A 16 10.07 -19.70 7.35
N LYS A 17 10.17 -20.49 6.27
CA LYS A 17 10.52 -21.92 6.39
C LYS A 17 11.93 -22.10 6.90
N CYS A 18 12.91 -21.32 6.40
CA CYS A 18 14.28 -21.36 6.88
C CYS A 18 14.39 -20.93 8.36
N PHE A 19 13.64 -19.90 8.78
CA PHE A 19 13.53 -19.53 10.19
C PHE A 19 13.00 -20.68 11.05
N ARG A 20 11.92 -21.33 10.63
CA ARG A 20 11.34 -22.47 11.35
C ARG A 20 12.25 -23.70 11.40
N ALA A 21 13.12 -23.85 10.42
CA ALA A 21 14.14 -24.90 10.35
C ALA A 21 15.38 -24.61 11.22
N GLY A 22 15.47 -23.39 11.80
CA GLY A 22 16.64 -22.95 12.57
C GLY A 22 17.83 -22.55 11.69
N GLU A 23 17.59 -22.28 10.42
CA GLU A 23 18.61 -21.84 9.45
C GLU A 23 18.80 -20.32 9.47
N LEU A 24 17.82 -19.58 10.00
CA LEU A 24 17.83 -18.14 10.15
C LEU A 24 17.46 -17.76 11.59
N ASP A 25 18.16 -16.80 12.16
CA ASP A 25 17.86 -16.22 13.48
C ASP A 25 16.79 -15.11 13.39
N VAL A 26 16.70 -14.41 12.26
CA VAL A 26 15.78 -13.28 12.02
C VAL A 26 15.28 -13.32 10.58
N THR A 27 14.00 -13.04 10.37
CA THR A 27 13.42 -12.79 9.05
C THR A 27 13.34 -11.30 8.76
N HIS A 28 13.46 -10.90 7.48
CA HIS A 28 13.30 -9.52 7.07
C HIS A 28 11.82 -9.15 6.97
N ASP A 29 11.03 -10.02 6.33
CA ASP A 29 9.59 -9.82 6.12
C ASP A 29 8.77 -10.98 6.70
N VAL A 30 7.54 -10.66 7.10
CA VAL A 30 6.55 -11.63 7.53
C VAL A 30 5.48 -11.77 6.45
N PRO A 31 5.24 -12.97 5.89
CA PRO A 31 4.18 -13.17 4.91
C PRO A 31 2.81 -12.78 5.47
N SER A 32 2.14 -11.82 4.85
CA SER A 32 0.87 -11.24 5.34
C SER A 32 -0.27 -12.27 5.49
N ASP A 33 -0.26 -13.33 4.70
CA ASP A 33 -1.21 -14.44 4.79
C ASP A 33 -0.91 -15.42 5.93
N GLN A 34 0.29 -15.37 6.51
CA GLN A 34 0.71 -16.24 7.61
C GLN A 34 0.78 -15.55 8.96
N VAL A 35 0.52 -14.25 9.04
CA VAL A 35 0.61 -13.48 10.30
C VAL A 35 -0.20 -14.15 11.43
N GLN A 36 -1.46 -14.54 11.18
CA GLN A 36 -2.28 -15.19 12.20
C GLN A 36 -1.73 -16.55 12.65
N TRP A 37 -1.12 -17.31 11.75
CA TRP A 37 -0.47 -18.56 12.10
C TRP A 37 0.80 -18.30 12.93
N ILE A 38 1.58 -17.29 12.59
CA ILE A 38 2.80 -16.88 13.31
C ILE A 38 2.45 -16.40 14.71
N GLU A 39 1.46 -15.54 14.87
CA GLU A 39 0.95 -15.07 16.17
C GLU A 39 0.55 -16.22 17.09
N LYS A 40 -0.02 -17.28 16.52
CA LYS A 40 -0.45 -18.46 17.27
C LYS A 40 0.68 -19.42 17.60
N ASN A 41 1.63 -19.63 16.71
CA ASN A 41 2.60 -20.72 16.78
C ASN A 41 4.04 -20.25 17.09
N LEU A 42 4.35 -18.97 16.86
CA LEU A 42 5.67 -18.36 17.05
C LEU A 42 5.55 -17.07 17.88
N ALA A 43 4.59 -17.01 18.79
CA ALA A 43 4.29 -15.79 19.57
C ALA A 43 5.50 -15.23 20.34
N ALA A 44 6.39 -16.10 20.80
CA ALA A 44 7.61 -15.71 21.53
C ALA A 44 8.64 -14.99 20.63
N ASP A 45 8.65 -15.33 19.34
CA ASP A 45 9.62 -14.83 18.36
C ASP A 45 9.02 -13.71 17.49
N PHE A 46 7.69 -13.50 17.57
CA PHE A 46 6.99 -12.51 16.75
C PHE A 46 6.97 -11.14 17.43
N HIS A 47 7.76 -10.21 16.91
CA HIS A 47 7.84 -8.84 17.37
C HIS A 47 7.24 -7.89 16.34
N ASN A 48 6.04 -7.38 16.61
CA ASN A 48 5.36 -6.40 15.75
C ASN A 48 5.42 -5.01 16.42
N THR A 49 6.20 -4.12 15.88
CA THR A 49 6.41 -2.76 16.40
C THR A 49 6.09 -1.70 15.35
N PRO A 50 5.62 -0.50 15.75
CA PRO A 50 5.40 0.60 14.83
C PRO A 50 6.68 0.97 14.07
N TYR A 51 6.56 1.08 12.75
CA TYR A 51 7.62 1.52 11.86
C TYR A 51 7.39 2.97 11.44
N LEU A 52 8.45 3.81 11.45
CA LEU A 52 8.37 5.21 11.04
C LEU A 52 8.41 5.34 9.51
N GLY A 53 7.50 4.67 8.85
CA GLY A 53 7.36 4.66 7.40
C GLY A 53 5.91 4.80 6.95
N THR A 54 5.71 5.36 5.76
CA THR A 54 4.40 5.46 5.12
C THR A 54 4.46 4.88 3.72
N TYR A 55 3.63 3.88 3.45
CA TYR A 55 3.45 3.35 2.11
C TYR A 55 2.52 4.26 1.30
N TYR A 56 2.91 4.63 0.09
CA TYR A 56 2.17 5.56 -0.75
C TYR A 56 2.35 5.28 -2.24
N TYR A 57 1.42 5.76 -3.04
CA TYR A 57 1.57 5.85 -4.48
C TYR A 57 1.94 7.27 -4.91
N SER A 58 3.02 7.42 -5.66
CA SER A 58 3.36 8.65 -6.34
C SER A 58 2.53 8.81 -7.61
N LEU A 59 2.02 10.02 -7.85
CA LEU A 59 1.34 10.38 -9.09
C LEU A 59 2.24 11.31 -9.90
N ASN A 60 2.47 11.01 -11.18
CA ASN A 60 3.24 11.90 -12.04
C ASN A 60 2.44 13.20 -12.29
N THR A 61 2.88 14.28 -11.65
CA THR A 61 2.24 15.59 -11.77
C THR A 61 2.87 16.51 -12.82
N LYS A 62 3.95 16.06 -13.46
CA LYS A 62 4.64 16.81 -14.52
C LYS A 62 3.98 16.63 -15.88
N SER A 63 3.40 15.45 -16.12
CA SER A 63 2.79 15.08 -17.40
C SER A 63 1.61 14.13 -17.21
N GLY A 64 0.90 13.84 -18.30
CA GLY A 64 -0.22 12.91 -18.32
C GLY A 64 -1.47 13.42 -17.58
N PRO A 65 -2.38 12.52 -17.19
CA PRO A 65 -3.71 12.89 -16.67
C PRO A 65 -3.70 13.61 -15.33
N PHE A 66 -2.61 13.48 -14.56
CA PHE A 66 -2.50 14.06 -13.22
C PHE A 66 -1.91 15.47 -13.22
N ALA A 67 -1.25 15.91 -14.31
CA ALA A 67 -0.69 17.24 -14.44
C ALA A 67 -1.80 18.29 -14.34
N GLY A 68 -1.65 19.26 -13.43
CA GLY A 68 -2.65 20.30 -13.19
C GLY A 68 -4.02 19.81 -12.66
N ASN A 69 -4.29 18.52 -12.61
CA ASN A 69 -5.59 17.96 -12.28
C ASN A 69 -5.70 17.52 -10.81
N VAL A 70 -5.80 18.50 -9.92
CA VAL A 70 -5.91 18.27 -8.46
C VAL A 70 -7.15 17.44 -8.12
N LYS A 71 -8.29 17.69 -8.81
CA LYS A 71 -9.55 16.96 -8.57
C LYS A 71 -9.41 15.48 -8.87
N LEU A 72 -8.70 15.11 -9.93
CA LEU A 72 -8.45 13.71 -10.26
C LEU A 72 -7.62 13.00 -9.17
N ARG A 73 -6.56 13.66 -8.69
CA ARG A 73 -5.73 13.11 -7.61
C ARG A 73 -6.52 12.92 -6.31
N HIS A 74 -7.37 13.88 -5.96
CA HIS A 74 -8.29 13.73 -4.82
C HIS A 74 -9.30 12.60 -5.01
N ALA A 75 -9.86 12.44 -6.21
CA ALA A 75 -10.81 11.37 -6.52
C ALA A 75 -10.19 9.99 -6.28
N LEU A 76 -8.98 9.76 -6.78
CA LEU A 76 -8.28 8.49 -6.58
C LEU A 76 -7.93 8.25 -5.10
N ALA A 77 -7.45 9.28 -4.39
CA ALA A 77 -7.10 9.17 -2.97
C ALA A 77 -8.31 8.84 -2.08
N LEU A 78 -9.48 9.45 -2.35
CA LEU A 78 -10.72 9.24 -1.60
C LEU A 78 -11.35 7.86 -1.88
N ALA A 79 -11.13 7.30 -3.07
CA ALA A 79 -11.67 6.01 -3.47
C ALA A 79 -10.92 4.82 -2.86
N ILE A 80 -9.79 5.03 -2.20
CA ILE A 80 -9.04 3.99 -1.50
C ILE A 80 -9.59 3.82 -0.08
N ASP A 81 -10.09 2.63 0.21
CA ASP A 81 -10.50 2.21 1.56
C ASP A 81 -9.26 1.67 2.31
N ARG A 82 -8.68 2.54 3.13
CA ARG A 82 -7.45 2.24 3.85
C ARG A 82 -7.67 1.24 4.97
N GLU A 83 -8.83 1.26 5.58
CA GLU A 83 -9.22 0.32 6.63
C GLU A 83 -9.33 -1.11 6.08
N ILE A 84 -9.87 -1.27 4.87
CA ILE A 84 -9.87 -2.57 4.18
C ILE A 84 -8.45 -2.98 3.78
N LEU A 85 -7.63 -2.05 3.30
CA LEU A 85 -6.24 -2.39 2.93
C LEU A 85 -5.47 -2.93 4.14
N THR A 86 -5.46 -2.22 5.26
CA THR A 86 -4.70 -2.64 6.45
C THR A 86 -5.35 -3.82 7.17
N GLY A 87 -6.67 -3.82 7.34
CA GLY A 87 -7.36 -4.85 8.12
C GLY A 87 -7.68 -6.14 7.38
N LYS A 88 -7.70 -6.14 6.02
CA LYS A 88 -8.12 -7.32 5.25
C LYS A 88 -7.13 -7.74 4.16
N VAL A 89 -6.30 -6.84 3.66
CA VAL A 89 -5.37 -7.15 2.57
C VAL A 89 -3.97 -7.41 3.10
N THR A 90 -3.37 -6.47 3.82
CA THR A 90 -2.02 -6.64 4.37
C THR A 90 -2.03 -7.37 5.71
N ARG A 91 -2.88 -7.00 6.65
CA ARG A 91 -3.16 -7.71 7.90
C ARG A 91 -1.95 -7.95 8.81
N ALA A 92 -0.90 -7.16 8.66
CA ALA A 92 0.34 -7.28 9.44
C ALA A 92 0.47 -6.19 10.52
N GLY A 93 -0.66 -5.57 10.92
CA GLY A 93 -0.68 -4.55 11.99
C GLY A 93 -0.47 -3.12 11.49
N GLU A 94 -0.45 -2.89 10.19
CA GLU A 94 -0.33 -1.55 9.62
C GLU A 94 -1.50 -0.65 10.01
N VAL A 95 -1.20 0.62 10.22
CA VAL A 95 -2.20 1.65 10.54
C VAL A 95 -2.66 2.38 9.28
N PRO A 96 -3.98 2.58 9.07
CA PRO A 96 -4.48 3.35 7.93
C PRO A 96 -3.87 4.75 7.88
N ALA A 97 -3.10 5.07 6.82
CA ALA A 97 -2.41 6.34 6.68
C ALA A 97 -3.30 7.41 6.03
N TYR A 98 -3.53 8.51 6.73
CA TYR A 98 -4.25 9.69 6.27
C TYR A 98 -3.39 10.95 6.20
N SER A 99 -2.13 10.85 6.59
CA SER A 99 -1.12 11.89 6.49
C SER A 99 0.19 11.32 5.97
N TRP A 100 1.06 12.21 5.51
CA TRP A 100 2.39 11.84 5.03
C TRP A 100 3.30 11.34 6.16
N VAL A 101 3.27 12.05 7.29
CA VAL A 101 4.09 11.69 8.45
C VAL A 101 3.36 10.64 9.28
N PRO A 102 3.98 9.48 9.55
CA PRO A 102 3.37 8.42 10.36
C PRO A 102 3.25 8.84 11.83
N PRO A 103 2.42 8.13 12.62
CA PRO A 103 2.39 8.30 14.08
C PRO A 103 3.75 7.97 14.70
N GLY A 104 4.08 8.59 15.83
CA GLY A 104 5.27 8.28 16.63
C GLY A 104 6.51 9.13 16.31
N VAL A 105 6.44 10.05 15.34
CA VAL A 105 7.52 11.02 15.10
C VAL A 105 7.55 12.03 16.24
N SER A 106 8.66 12.06 16.98
CA SER A 106 8.84 12.95 18.12
C SER A 106 8.75 14.42 17.73
N GLY A 107 8.04 15.21 18.52
CA GLY A 107 7.86 16.65 18.28
C GLY A 107 6.93 17.01 17.11
N TYR A 108 6.30 16.04 16.45
CA TYR A 108 5.37 16.28 15.35
C TYR A 108 3.91 15.95 15.71
N ALA A 109 3.05 16.97 15.67
CA ALA A 109 1.60 16.77 15.81
C ALA A 109 1.03 16.27 14.47
N GLN A 110 0.61 15.01 14.43
CA GLN A 110 0.11 14.38 13.21
C GLN A 110 -1.08 15.12 12.60
N GLN A 111 -0.91 15.57 11.37
CA GLN A 111 -1.95 16.26 10.62
C GLN A 111 -2.88 15.25 9.94
N ARG A 112 -4.18 15.45 10.09
CA ARG A 112 -5.20 14.63 9.42
C ARG A 112 -6.15 15.52 8.62
N PRO A 113 -6.34 15.28 7.31
CA PRO A 113 -7.28 16.05 6.51
C PRO A 113 -8.72 15.78 6.99
N ALA A 114 -9.60 16.78 6.88
CA ALA A 114 -10.99 16.69 7.34
C ALA A 114 -11.75 15.49 6.74
N TRP A 115 -11.44 15.10 5.50
CA TRP A 115 -12.07 13.96 4.85
C TRP A 115 -11.68 12.60 5.45
N SER A 116 -10.64 12.52 6.28
CA SER A 116 -10.30 11.28 6.99
C SER A 116 -11.31 10.91 8.08
N LYS A 117 -12.09 11.89 8.54
CA LYS A 117 -13.07 11.74 9.62
C LYS A 117 -14.45 11.26 9.14
N ILE A 118 -14.69 11.22 7.83
CA ILE A 118 -15.95 10.75 7.25
C ILE A 118 -15.80 9.28 6.81
N ASP A 119 -16.94 8.56 6.78
CA ASP A 119 -16.98 7.15 6.38
C ASP A 119 -16.62 6.94 4.91
N GLN A 120 -16.27 5.69 4.55
CA GLN A 120 -15.83 5.38 3.20
C GLN A 120 -16.94 5.56 2.15
N LYS A 121 -18.21 5.37 2.51
CA LYS A 121 -19.35 5.61 1.59
C LYS A 121 -19.40 7.07 1.18
N SER A 122 -19.24 7.98 2.14
CA SER A 122 -19.18 9.44 1.94
C SER A 122 -17.91 9.83 1.16
N ARG A 123 -16.74 9.24 1.48
CA ARG A 123 -15.51 9.41 0.69
C ARG A 123 -15.71 9.00 -0.76
N ASN A 124 -16.34 7.86 -1.01
CA ASN A 124 -16.64 7.37 -2.36
C ASN A 124 -17.60 8.29 -3.13
N ALA A 125 -18.59 8.87 -2.46
CA ALA A 125 -19.49 9.83 -3.11
C ALA A 125 -18.75 11.10 -3.54
N ARG A 126 -17.88 11.64 -2.69
CA ARG A 126 -16.99 12.77 -3.02
C ARG A 126 -15.99 12.42 -4.12
N ALA A 127 -15.43 11.21 -4.09
CA ALA A 127 -14.53 10.71 -5.13
C ALA A 127 -15.20 10.73 -6.50
N ARG A 128 -16.44 10.22 -6.62
CA ARG A 128 -17.21 10.26 -7.87
C ARG A 128 -17.47 11.68 -8.37
N LYS A 129 -17.82 12.61 -7.45
CA LYS A 129 -17.99 14.02 -7.80
C LYS A 129 -16.70 14.62 -8.37
N PHE A 130 -15.58 14.47 -7.68
CA PHE A 130 -14.29 14.99 -8.15
C PHE A 130 -13.82 14.33 -9.44
N TYR A 131 -14.09 13.03 -9.63
CA TYR A 131 -13.77 12.32 -10.85
C TYR A 131 -14.52 12.88 -12.06
N PHE A 132 -15.81 13.15 -11.89
CA PHE A 132 -16.64 13.80 -12.91
C PHE A 132 -16.15 15.23 -13.20
N GLU A 133 -15.89 16.03 -12.19
CA GLU A 133 -15.36 17.38 -12.33
C GLU A 133 -13.94 17.44 -12.92
N ALA A 134 -13.20 16.34 -12.83
CA ALA A 134 -11.89 16.16 -13.47
C ALA A 134 -11.99 15.77 -14.96
N GLY A 135 -13.20 15.62 -15.51
CA GLY A 135 -13.45 15.30 -16.91
C GLY A 135 -13.56 13.82 -17.23
N TYR A 136 -13.73 12.95 -16.23
CA TYR A 136 -13.83 11.50 -16.38
C TYR A 136 -15.19 10.96 -15.96
N SER A 137 -15.56 9.80 -16.51
CA SER A 137 -16.82 9.12 -16.20
C SER A 137 -16.73 7.64 -16.58
N LYS A 138 -17.81 6.86 -16.31
CA LYS A 138 -17.90 5.47 -16.80
C LYS A 138 -17.84 5.35 -18.33
N LYS A 139 -18.32 6.38 -19.07
CA LYS A 139 -18.27 6.43 -20.56
C LYS A 139 -16.91 6.90 -21.06
N LYS A 140 -16.17 7.67 -20.26
CA LYS A 140 -14.82 8.16 -20.52
C LYS A 140 -13.93 7.82 -19.34
N PRO A 141 -13.58 6.55 -19.12
CA PRO A 141 -12.80 6.13 -17.96
C PRO A 141 -11.35 6.63 -18.03
N LEU A 142 -10.78 6.87 -16.86
CA LEU A 142 -9.35 7.03 -16.74
C LEU A 142 -8.66 5.68 -16.98
N GLU A 143 -7.61 5.69 -17.77
CA GLU A 143 -6.71 4.55 -17.94
C GLU A 143 -5.36 4.92 -17.32
N VAL A 144 -4.88 4.08 -16.39
CA VAL A 144 -3.62 4.30 -15.68
C VAL A 144 -2.88 3.00 -15.44
N GLU A 145 -1.58 3.13 -15.31
CA GLU A 145 -0.72 2.04 -14.87
C GLU A 145 -0.36 2.22 -13.39
N ILE A 146 -0.36 1.12 -12.63
CA ILE A 146 0.27 1.04 -11.31
C ILE A 146 1.57 0.26 -11.49
N LEU A 147 2.67 0.97 -11.38
CA LEU A 147 4.01 0.40 -11.36
C LEU A 147 4.39 0.04 -9.93
N TYR A 148 4.86 -1.19 -9.71
CA TYR A 148 5.36 -1.64 -8.41
C TYR A 148 6.54 -2.61 -8.59
N ASN A 149 7.45 -2.63 -7.61
CA ASN A 149 8.54 -3.59 -7.59
C ASN A 149 8.07 -4.98 -7.14
N THR A 150 8.80 -6.01 -7.56
CA THR A 150 8.48 -7.41 -7.21
C THR A 150 8.40 -7.58 -5.69
N SER A 151 7.22 -7.88 -5.22
CA SER A 151 6.86 -8.17 -3.84
C SER A 151 5.39 -8.64 -3.83
N ASP A 152 5.11 -9.74 -3.16
CA ASP A 152 3.74 -10.25 -3.02
C ASP A 152 2.84 -9.25 -2.30
N ASN A 153 3.36 -8.55 -1.31
CA ASN A 153 2.61 -7.54 -0.57
C ASN A 153 2.26 -6.34 -1.47
N HIS A 154 3.22 -5.84 -2.25
CA HIS A 154 2.96 -4.76 -3.22
C HIS A 154 1.95 -5.17 -4.28
N LYS A 155 2.01 -6.41 -4.78
CA LYS A 155 1.04 -6.98 -5.71
C LYS A 155 -0.37 -7.02 -5.10
N LYS A 156 -0.52 -7.54 -3.87
CA LYS A 156 -1.81 -7.58 -3.16
C LYS A 156 -2.41 -6.18 -3.01
N ILE A 157 -1.61 -5.18 -2.63
CA ILE A 157 -2.05 -3.79 -2.49
C ILE A 157 -2.46 -3.23 -3.87
N ALA A 158 -1.66 -3.41 -4.91
CA ALA A 158 -1.96 -2.91 -6.26
C ALA A 158 -3.26 -3.50 -6.81
N VAL A 159 -3.49 -4.80 -6.64
CA VAL A 159 -4.74 -5.47 -7.03
C VAL A 159 -5.93 -4.91 -6.26
N ALA A 160 -5.82 -4.73 -4.95
CA ALA A 160 -6.89 -4.19 -4.12
C ALA A 160 -7.23 -2.75 -4.49
N VAL A 161 -6.23 -1.89 -4.66
CA VAL A 161 -6.41 -0.48 -5.08
C VAL A 161 -7.04 -0.39 -6.47
N SER A 162 -6.57 -1.19 -7.43
CA SER A 162 -7.17 -1.30 -8.76
C SER A 162 -8.66 -1.68 -8.70
N ALA A 163 -9.01 -2.67 -7.87
CA ALA A 163 -10.39 -3.09 -7.67
C ALA A 163 -11.26 -1.98 -7.03
N MET A 164 -10.73 -1.24 -6.05
CA MET A 164 -11.42 -0.12 -5.41
C MET A 164 -11.67 1.02 -6.41
N TRP A 165 -10.68 1.38 -7.21
CA TRP A 165 -10.81 2.40 -8.25
C TRP A 165 -11.80 1.98 -9.33
N LYS A 166 -11.72 0.73 -9.80
CA LYS A 166 -12.68 0.18 -10.78
C LYS A 166 -14.11 0.21 -10.23
N LYS A 167 -14.33 -0.27 -9.01
CA LYS A 167 -15.66 -0.32 -8.36
C LYS A 167 -16.25 1.08 -8.15
N THR A 168 -15.44 2.03 -7.66
CA THR A 168 -15.94 3.35 -7.24
C THR A 168 -16.04 4.34 -8.39
N LEU A 169 -15.06 4.33 -9.31
CA LEU A 169 -14.87 5.35 -10.34
C LEU A 169 -14.96 4.81 -11.78
N GLY A 170 -14.81 3.49 -11.95
CA GLY A 170 -14.73 2.88 -13.29
C GLY A 170 -13.34 3.02 -13.93
N VAL A 171 -12.30 3.30 -13.17
CA VAL A 171 -10.92 3.40 -13.66
C VAL A 171 -10.47 2.05 -14.24
N ARG A 172 -9.76 2.08 -15.33
CA ARG A 172 -9.08 0.94 -15.95
C ARG A 172 -7.61 0.99 -15.56
N THR A 173 -7.14 -0.04 -14.88
CA THR A 173 -5.80 -0.09 -14.33
C THR A 173 -5.01 -1.23 -14.96
N THR A 174 -3.84 -0.94 -15.49
CA THR A 174 -2.82 -1.93 -15.84
C THR A 174 -1.85 -2.07 -14.67
N LEU A 175 -1.54 -3.30 -14.28
CA LEU A 175 -0.58 -3.58 -13.22
C LEU A 175 0.76 -3.97 -13.83
N MET A 176 1.81 -3.21 -13.55
CA MET A 176 3.16 -3.43 -14.06
C MET A 176 4.10 -3.80 -12.92
N ASN A 177 4.59 -5.04 -12.96
CA ASN A 177 5.62 -5.51 -12.02
C ASN A 177 7.01 -5.34 -12.64
N GLN A 178 7.96 -4.87 -11.86
CA GLN A 178 9.36 -4.76 -12.25
C GLN A 178 10.28 -5.27 -11.15
N GLU A 179 11.39 -5.88 -11.54
CA GLU A 179 12.50 -6.18 -10.63
C GLU A 179 13.04 -4.87 -10.03
N TRP A 180 13.58 -4.93 -8.81
CA TRP A 180 13.93 -3.76 -8.00
C TRP A 180 14.86 -2.75 -8.73
N LYS A 181 15.90 -3.21 -9.37
CA LYS A 181 16.86 -2.32 -10.07
C LYS A 181 16.21 -1.61 -11.26
N VAL A 182 15.36 -2.34 -12.02
CA VAL A 182 14.61 -1.78 -13.15
C VAL A 182 13.56 -0.78 -12.63
N TYR A 183 12.85 -1.13 -11.56
CA TYR A 183 11.88 -0.26 -10.92
C TYR A 183 12.50 1.09 -10.49
N LEU A 184 13.70 1.07 -9.91
CA LEU A 184 14.39 2.31 -9.48
C LEU A 184 14.72 3.26 -10.62
N THR A 185 14.91 2.76 -11.84
CA THR A 185 15.17 3.58 -13.03
C THR A 185 13.90 4.03 -13.74
N SER A 186 12.78 3.33 -13.54
CA SER A 186 11.50 3.57 -14.23
C SER A 186 10.58 4.55 -13.49
N ARG A 187 10.77 4.74 -12.17
CA ARG A 187 9.91 5.55 -11.30
C ARG A 187 10.19 7.06 -11.38
#